data_33a3be7b1deb357d8df5df11bb801216
#
_entry.id   33a3be7b1deb357d8df5df11bb801216
#
_cell.length_a   1.000
_cell.length_b   1.000
_cell.length_c   1.000
_cell.angle_alpha   90.00
_cell.angle_beta   90.00
_cell.angle_gamma   90.00
#
_symmetry.space_group_name_H-M   'P 1'
#
loop_
_entity.id
_entity.type
_entity.pdbx_description
1 polymer ?
#
loop_
_entity_poly.entity_id
_entity_poly.type
_entity_poly.pdbx_seq_one_letter_code
_entity_poly.pdbx_strand_id
1 'polypeptide(L)'
;MSGARTRRGFLKAMGATVIVAGGFEPTAGHAQTVPWSTGTESPKLKAPPNACDCHMHIYDSRFPVAPTAKLRPGNATVDDYRLFQKRIGVTRNVVVTPSTYGTDNACTLDAMARLGPSAHGVAVVDTSVTDAELKRLHGLGAVGSAARVMRVGVHRVRDALPGQQGGRRGAASGHGAPA
;
A
#
# COMPACT_ATOMS: atom_id res chain seq x y z
N MET A 1 -69.04 -21.95 -60.56
CA MET A 1 -68.05 -20.91 -60.64
C MET A 1 -66.97 -21.20 -59.65
N SER A 2 -65.82 -21.48 -60.17
CA SER A 2 -64.68 -22.16 -59.57
C SER A 2 -63.85 -21.22 -58.70
N GLY A 3 -63.42 -21.67 -57.51
CA GLY A 3 -62.50 -21.00 -56.64
C GLY A 3 -61.35 -21.94 -56.20
N ALA A 4 -60.28 -21.83 -56.87
CA ALA A 4 -59.06 -22.64 -56.61
C ALA A 4 -58.41 -22.31 -55.29
N ARG A 5 -58.21 -23.30 -54.42
CA ARG A 5 -57.42 -23.20 -53.20
C ARG A 5 -55.96 -23.58 -53.48
N THR A 6 -55.10 -22.58 -53.44
CA THR A 6 -53.67 -22.74 -53.56
C THR A 6 -53.11 -23.24 -52.21
N ARG A 7 -52.49 -24.42 -52.22
CA ARG A 7 -51.77 -24.97 -51.07
C ARG A 7 -50.38 -24.33 -51.04
N ARG A 8 -50.14 -23.50 -50.00
CA ARG A 8 -48.80 -23.02 -49.68
C ARG A 8 -48.02 -24.12 -48.99
N GLY A 9 -46.96 -24.56 -49.65
CA GLY A 9 -46.00 -25.48 -49.07
C GLY A 9 -45.26 -24.87 -47.88
N PHE A 10 -45.21 -25.62 -46.80
CA PHE A 10 -44.49 -25.28 -45.59
C PHE A 10 -43.05 -25.78 -45.75
N LEU A 11 -42.11 -24.90 -46.14
CA LEU A 11 -40.69 -25.22 -46.09
C LEU A 11 -40.26 -25.25 -44.60
N LYS A 12 -39.91 -26.43 -44.13
CA LYS A 12 -39.18 -26.59 -42.86
C LYS A 12 -37.74 -26.19 -43.12
N ALA A 13 -37.34 -24.98 -42.65
CA ALA A 13 -35.93 -24.62 -42.55
C ALA A 13 -35.38 -25.32 -41.31
N MET A 14 -34.51 -26.33 -41.52
CA MET A 14 -33.65 -26.89 -40.48
C MET A 14 -32.54 -25.86 -40.22
N GLY A 15 -32.69 -25.07 -39.17
CA GLY A 15 -31.61 -24.22 -38.64
C GLY A 15 -30.52 -25.10 -38.05
N ALA A 16 -29.38 -25.18 -38.68
CA ALA A 16 -28.18 -25.73 -38.07
C ALA A 16 -27.69 -24.73 -37.02
N THR A 17 -27.86 -25.06 -35.74
CA THR A 17 -27.24 -24.33 -34.67
C THR A 17 -25.76 -24.65 -34.65
N VAL A 18 -24.93 -23.75 -35.16
CA VAL A 18 -23.49 -23.82 -35.01
C VAL A 18 -23.20 -23.40 -33.56
N ILE A 19 -22.94 -24.36 -32.69
CA ILE A 19 -22.36 -24.12 -31.38
C ILE A 19 -20.88 -23.79 -31.62
N VAL A 20 -20.56 -22.49 -31.70
CA VAL A 20 -19.18 -22.03 -31.59
C VAL A 20 -18.79 -22.29 -30.15
N ALA A 21 -18.13 -23.39 -29.87
CA ALA A 21 -17.39 -23.60 -28.65
C ALA A 21 -16.26 -22.56 -28.65
N GLY A 22 -16.55 -21.37 -28.12
CA GLY A 22 -15.56 -20.38 -27.80
C GLY A 22 -14.62 -20.99 -26.75
N GLY A 23 -13.51 -21.55 -27.22
CA GLY A 23 -12.42 -21.92 -26.33
C GLY A 23 -12.04 -20.69 -25.53
N PHE A 24 -12.29 -20.71 -24.23
CA PHE A 24 -11.71 -19.77 -23.30
C PHE A 24 -10.24 -20.17 -23.20
N GLU A 25 -9.45 -19.72 -24.18
CA GLU A 25 -8.00 -19.71 -24.03
C GLU A 25 -7.74 -18.87 -22.78
N PRO A 26 -7.17 -19.44 -21.70
CA PRO A 26 -6.68 -18.62 -20.61
C PRO A 26 -5.59 -17.77 -21.25
N THR A 27 -5.90 -16.50 -21.51
CA THR A 27 -4.88 -15.52 -21.85
C THR A 27 -3.88 -15.58 -20.70
N ALA A 28 -2.73 -16.23 -20.95
CA ALA A 28 -1.58 -16.17 -20.08
C ALA A 28 -1.30 -14.68 -19.92
N GLY A 29 -1.80 -14.11 -18.81
CA GLY A 29 -1.65 -12.71 -18.54
C GLY A 29 -0.17 -12.43 -18.60
N HIS A 30 0.24 -11.64 -19.58
CA HIS A 30 1.63 -11.23 -19.71
C HIS A 30 1.99 -10.61 -18.37
N ALA A 31 2.93 -11.26 -17.68
CA ALA A 31 3.36 -10.79 -16.37
C ALA A 31 3.84 -9.35 -16.53
N GLN A 32 3.05 -8.42 -15.99
CA GLN A 32 3.28 -6.99 -16.16
C GLN A 32 4.58 -6.60 -15.46
N THR A 33 5.48 -5.93 -16.18
CA THR A 33 6.67 -5.34 -15.56
C THR A 33 6.22 -4.31 -14.51
N VAL A 34 6.71 -4.49 -13.29
CA VAL A 34 6.45 -3.54 -12.20
C VAL A 34 7.65 -2.60 -12.10
N PRO A 35 7.48 -1.29 -12.33
CA PRO A 35 8.54 -0.32 -12.18
C PRO A 35 9.26 -0.44 -10.82
N TRP A 36 10.56 -0.20 -10.79
CA TRP A 36 11.41 -0.24 -9.58
C TRP A 36 11.47 -1.61 -8.88
N SER A 37 11.08 -2.68 -9.57
CA SER A 37 11.12 -4.04 -9.08
C SER A 37 11.75 -4.95 -10.11
N THR A 38 12.45 -5.99 -9.65
CA THR A 38 13.03 -7.01 -10.52
C THR A 38 12.07 -8.16 -10.77
N GLY A 39 12.18 -8.75 -11.96
CA GLY A 39 11.36 -9.90 -12.36
C GLY A 39 9.90 -9.55 -12.62
N THR A 40 9.17 -10.51 -13.14
CA THR A 40 7.75 -10.41 -13.49
C THR A 40 6.91 -11.46 -12.78
N GLU A 41 7.54 -12.44 -12.15
CA GLU A 41 6.88 -13.57 -11.53
C GLU A 41 6.25 -13.18 -10.17
N SER A 42 5.15 -13.83 -9.86
CA SER A 42 4.58 -13.76 -8.52
C SER A 42 5.49 -14.45 -7.50
N PRO A 43 5.53 -13.97 -6.25
CA PRO A 43 6.28 -14.64 -5.20
C PRO A 43 5.83 -16.09 -5.01
N LYS A 44 6.77 -17.00 -4.71
CA LYS A 44 6.45 -18.41 -4.40
C LYS A 44 5.62 -18.54 -3.14
N LEU A 45 5.86 -17.67 -2.16
CA LEU A 45 5.07 -17.57 -0.93
C LEU A 45 3.91 -16.61 -1.16
N LYS A 46 2.70 -17.05 -0.83
CA LYS A 46 1.53 -16.18 -0.82
C LYS A 46 1.51 -15.37 0.47
N ALA A 47 1.31 -14.07 0.37
CA ALA A 47 1.07 -13.24 1.52
C ALA A 47 -0.20 -13.71 2.27
N PRO A 48 -0.16 -13.82 3.60
CA PRO A 48 -1.36 -14.15 4.37
C PRO A 48 -2.41 -13.03 4.25
N PRO A 49 -3.69 -13.32 4.54
CA PRO A 49 -4.72 -12.28 4.59
C PRO A 49 -4.30 -11.12 5.49
N ASN A 50 -4.54 -9.90 5.06
CA ASN A 50 -4.19 -8.67 5.77
C ASN A 50 -2.67 -8.45 5.97
N ALA A 51 -1.83 -9.12 5.20
CA ALA A 51 -0.40 -8.83 5.20
C ALA A 51 -0.14 -7.35 4.90
N CYS A 52 0.86 -6.80 5.58
CA CYS A 52 1.23 -5.40 5.47
C CYS A 52 2.67 -5.26 4.95
N ASP A 53 2.86 -4.43 3.93
CA ASP A 53 4.17 -3.87 3.63
C ASP A 53 4.44 -2.75 4.64
N CYS A 54 5.33 -3.00 5.58
CA CYS A 54 5.53 -2.10 6.72
C CYS A 54 6.51 -0.95 6.44
N HIS A 55 7.10 -0.87 5.25
CA HIS A 55 8.08 0.18 4.94
C HIS A 55 8.25 0.36 3.44
N MET A 56 7.55 1.35 2.87
CA MET A 56 7.70 1.70 1.47
C MET A 56 7.79 3.22 1.31
N HIS A 57 8.38 3.66 0.21
CA HIS A 57 8.53 5.05 -0.14
C HIS A 57 7.80 5.37 -1.44
N ILE A 58 7.25 6.58 -1.53
CA ILE A 58 6.75 7.15 -2.79
C ILE A 58 7.64 8.31 -3.20
N TYR A 59 7.97 8.35 -4.48
CA TYR A 59 8.69 9.44 -5.12
C TYR A 59 7.83 9.99 -6.26
N ASP A 60 7.52 11.28 -6.18
CA ASP A 60 6.65 11.93 -7.14
C ASP A 60 7.18 13.34 -7.40
N SER A 61 7.50 13.64 -8.65
CA SER A 61 8.06 14.92 -9.08
C SER A 61 7.13 16.12 -8.91
N ARG A 62 5.86 15.88 -8.56
CA ARG A 62 4.94 16.95 -8.15
C ARG A 62 5.35 17.62 -6.83
N PHE A 63 6.15 16.93 -6.02
CA PHE A 63 6.61 17.42 -4.72
C PHE A 63 8.07 17.83 -4.77
N PRO A 64 8.41 18.98 -4.18
CA PRO A 64 9.76 19.53 -4.24
C PRO A 64 10.73 18.66 -3.42
N VAL A 65 11.89 18.41 -3.99
CA VAL A 65 12.99 17.71 -3.32
C VAL A 65 13.67 18.66 -2.35
N ALA A 66 13.94 18.20 -1.13
CA ALA A 66 14.65 19.00 -0.13
C ALA A 66 16.02 19.46 -0.65
N PRO A 67 16.43 20.71 -0.41
CA PRO A 67 17.72 21.23 -0.90
C PRO A 67 18.92 20.40 -0.45
N THR A 68 18.83 19.80 0.73
CA THR A 68 19.87 18.97 1.34
C THR A 68 19.83 17.50 0.93
N ALA A 69 18.87 17.09 0.07
CA ALA A 69 18.72 15.72 -0.34
C ALA A 69 19.90 15.24 -1.19
N LYS A 70 20.52 14.16 -0.76
CA LYS A 70 21.57 13.47 -1.51
C LYS A 70 21.01 12.46 -2.49
N LEU A 71 19.86 11.85 -2.15
CA LEU A 71 19.16 10.87 -2.98
C LEU A 71 18.02 11.58 -3.73
N ARG A 72 18.04 11.50 -5.06
CA ARG A 72 17.04 12.11 -5.96
C ARG A 72 16.61 11.08 -7.01
N PRO A 73 15.85 10.07 -6.63
CA PRO A 73 15.38 9.06 -7.58
C PRO A 73 14.36 9.67 -8.55
N GLY A 74 14.12 8.98 -9.66
CA GLY A 74 12.99 9.27 -10.53
C GLY A 74 11.65 8.94 -9.84
N ASN A 75 10.56 9.16 -10.57
CA ASN A 75 9.23 8.86 -10.08
C ASN A 75 9.08 7.36 -9.76
N ALA A 76 8.57 7.09 -8.56
CA ALA A 76 8.04 5.80 -8.12
C ALA A 76 6.71 6.12 -7.42
N THR A 77 5.66 6.21 -8.20
CA THR A 77 4.37 6.78 -7.81
C THR A 77 3.48 5.78 -7.06
N VAL A 78 2.36 6.26 -6.55
CA VAL A 78 1.31 5.39 -5.98
C VAL A 78 0.82 4.36 -6.99
N ASP A 79 0.72 4.73 -8.26
CA ASP A 79 0.22 3.81 -9.29
C ASP A 79 1.24 2.71 -9.60
N ASP A 80 2.54 3.04 -9.62
CA ASP A 80 3.62 2.06 -9.72
C ASP A 80 3.61 1.11 -8.51
N TYR A 81 3.43 1.65 -7.31
CA TYR A 81 3.36 0.85 -6.09
C TYR A 81 2.16 -0.10 -6.08
N ARG A 82 1.00 0.32 -6.58
CA ARG A 82 -0.17 -0.56 -6.68
C ARG A 82 0.09 -1.80 -7.54
N LEU A 83 0.86 -1.69 -8.60
CA LEU A 83 1.27 -2.83 -9.41
C LEU A 83 2.15 -3.79 -8.59
N PHE A 84 3.10 -3.25 -7.83
CA PHE A 84 3.94 -4.03 -6.93
C PHE A 84 3.11 -4.70 -5.83
N GLN A 85 2.26 -3.93 -5.15
CA GLN A 85 1.36 -4.41 -4.09
C GLN A 85 0.49 -5.59 -4.56
N LYS A 86 -0.09 -5.46 -5.75
CA LYS A 86 -0.87 -6.53 -6.38
C LYS A 86 -0.03 -7.78 -6.63
N ARG A 87 1.21 -7.62 -7.11
CA ARG A 87 2.11 -8.74 -7.39
C ARG A 87 2.50 -9.50 -6.13
N ILE A 88 2.84 -8.81 -5.05
CA ILE A 88 3.25 -9.45 -3.78
C ILE A 88 2.08 -9.89 -2.90
N GLY A 89 0.85 -9.45 -3.23
CA GLY A 89 -0.37 -9.89 -2.56
C GLY A 89 -0.62 -9.28 -1.18
N VAL A 90 0.03 -8.13 -0.85
CA VAL A 90 -0.26 -7.41 0.40
C VAL A 90 -1.44 -6.46 0.21
N THR A 91 -2.21 -6.25 1.28
CA THR A 91 -3.42 -5.40 1.24
C THR A 91 -3.29 -4.15 2.10
N ARG A 92 -2.27 -4.09 2.95
CA ARG A 92 -1.99 -2.97 3.86
C ARG A 92 -0.57 -2.47 3.62
N ASN A 93 -0.33 -1.19 3.92
CA ASN A 93 0.98 -0.59 3.74
C ASN A 93 1.26 0.53 4.73
N VAL A 94 2.55 0.78 4.94
CA VAL A 94 3.04 1.93 5.69
C VAL A 94 3.95 2.75 4.78
N VAL A 95 3.48 3.95 4.44
CA VAL A 95 4.23 4.91 3.63
C VAL A 95 5.18 5.68 4.53
N VAL A 96 6.46 5.56 4.29
CA VAL A 96 7.50 6.25 5.07
C VAL A 96 8.04 7.43 4.28
N THR A 97 8.10 8.62 4.88
CA THR A 97 8.69 9.79 4.21
C THR A 97 10.17 9.56 3.94
N PRO A 98 10.61 9.55 2.68
CA PRO A 98 12.01 9.34 2.35
C PRO A 98 12.85 10.59 2.63
N SER A 99 14.16 10.42 2.82
CA SER A 99 15.10 11.51 3.05
C SER A 99 15.16 12.54 1.91
N THR A 100 14.65 12.19 0.75
CA THR A 100 14.52 13.05 -0.43
C THR A 100 13.68 14.30 -0.13
N TYR A 101 12.66 14.18 0.70
CA TYR A 101 11.77 15.30 1.06
C TYR A 101 12.13 15.97 2.39
N GLY A 102 13.17 15.51 3.08
CA GLY A 102 13.57 16.09 4.38
C GLY A 102 12.47 15.93 5.43
N THR A 103 11.96 17.06 5.94
CA THR A 103 10.85 17.12 6.88
C THR A 103 9.52 17.48 6.22
N ASP A 104 9.49 17.63 4.91
CA ASP A 104 8.25 17.81 4.16
C ASP A 104 7.56 16.46 3.96
N ASN A 105 6.40 16.30 4.57
CA ASN A 105 5.62 15.06 4.54
C ASN A 105 4.51 15.09 3.47
N ALA A 106 4.43 16.14 2.64
CA ALA A 106 3.32 16.33 1.72
C ALA A 106 3.15 15.15 0.73
N CYS A 107 4.25 14.64 0.15
CA CYS A 107 4.22 13.49 -0.74
C CYS A 107 3.70 12.22 -0.04
N THR A 108 4.13 11.97 1.19
CA THR A 108 3.68 10.84 2.00
C THR A 108 2.18 10.94 2.33
N LEU A 109 1.71 12.11 2.71
CA LEU A 109 0.29 12.34 3.04
C LEU A 109 -0.61 12.21 1.79
N ASP A 110 -0.19 12.75 0.64
CA ASP A 110 -0.88 12.54 -0.65
C ASP A 110 -0.96 11.05 -1.00
N ALA A 111 0.15 10.35 -0.84
CA ALA A 111 0.20 8.92 -1.12
C ALA A 111 -0.77 8.13 -0.21
N MET A 112 -0.80 8.42 1.08
CA MET A 112 -1.73 7.80 2.03
C MET A 112 -3.19 8.07 1.64
N ALA A 113 -3.53 9.32 1.31
CA ALA A 113 -4.88 9.68 0.88
C ALA A 113 -5.30 8.92 -0.38
N ARG A 114 -4.40 8.76 -1.35
CA ARG A 114 -4.65 8.01 -2.58
C ARG A 114 -4.75 6.50 -2.36
N LEU A 115 -3.96 5.93 -1.46
CA LEU A 115 -3.99 4.50 -1.11
C LEU A 115 -5.22 4.13 -0.28
N GLY A 116 -5.76 5.09 0.47
CA GLY A 116 -6.99 4.93 1.25
C GLY A 116 -6.77 4.34 2.65
N PRO A 117 -7.85 3.82 3.28
CA PRO A 117 -7.85 3.48 4.72
C PRO A 117 -6.94 2.32 5.11
N SER A 118 -6.42 1.57 4.15
CA SER A 118 -5.46 0.49 4.40
C SER A 118 -4.01 0.99 4.50
N ALA A 119 -3.78 2.29 4.27
CA ALA A 119 -2.48 2.93 4.34
C ALA A 119 -2.32 3.74 5.63
N HIS A 120 -1.18 3.59 6.26
CA HIS A 120 -0.70 4.44 7.34
C HIS A 120 0.62 5.08 6.95
N GLY A 121 1.11 6.05 7.73
CA GLY A 121 2.35 6.73 7.42
C GLY A 121 3.31 6.87 8.58
N VAL A 122 4.59 7.03 8.23
CA VAL A 122 5.63 7.48 9.14
C VAL A 122 6.15 8.81 8.62
N ALA A 123 5.85 9.88 9.36
CA ALA A 123 6.29 11.22 9.04
C ALA A 123 7.73 11.47 9.51
N VAL A 124 8.48 12.29 8.80
CA VAL A 124 9.77 12.82 9.27
C VAL A 124 9.55 14.18 9.88
N VAL A 125 10.00 14.35 11.11
CA VAL A 125 9.91 15.61 11.86
C VAL A 125 11.27 15.95 12.46
N ASP A 126 11.47 17.19 12.83
CA ASP A 126 12.65 17.64 13.59
C ASP A 126 12.25 18.17 14.98
N THR A 127 13.22 18.74 15.70
CA THR A 127 13.03 19.24 17.06
C THR A 127 12.15 20.47 17.15
N SER A 128 11.83 21.13 16.05
CA SER A 128 10.94 22.30 15.99
C SER A 128 9.46 21.93 15.84
N VAL A 129 9.14 20.63 15.64
CA VAL A 129 7.76 20.18 15.47
C VAL A 129 6.91 20.52 16.68
N THR A 130 5.75 21.09 16.44
CA THR A 130 4.79 21.44 17.49
C THR A 130 3.84 20.29 17.80
N ASP A 131 3.26 20.28 19.01
CA ASP A 131 2.21 19.32 19.38
C ASP A 131 0.98 19.41 18.45
N ALA A 132 0.67 20.63 17.99
CA ALA A 132 -0.42 20.84 17.03
C ALA A 132 -0.14 20.13 15.71
N GLU A 133 1.09 20.21 15.19
CA GLU A 133 1.49 19.52 13.97
C GLU A 133 1.52 18.00 14.18
N LEU A 134 2.02 17.49 15.29
CA LEU A 134 1.96 16.07 15.61
C LEU A 134 0.53 15.53 15.65
N LYS A 135 -0.39 16.28 16.27
CA LYS A 135 -1.83 15.94 16.28
C LYS A 135 -2.43 15.96 14.87
N ARG A 136 -2.05 16.95 14.05
CA ARG A 136 -2.51 17.04 12.66
C ARG A 136 -2.04 15.82 11.83
N LEU A 137 -0.75 15.48 11.92
CA LEU A 137 -0.18 14.31 11.24
C LEU A 137 -0.85 13.02 11.70
N HIS A 138 -1.08 12.86 13.00
CA HIS A 138 -1.79 11.71 13.55
C HIS A 138 -3.23 11.63 13.03
N GLY A 139 -3.95 12.74 13.00
CA GLY A 139 -5.31 12.80 12.46
C GLY A 139 -5.41 12.45 10.96
N LEU A 140 -4.31 12.60 10.22
CA LEU A 140 -4.18 12.20 8.82
C LEU A 140 -3.68 10.75 8.64
N GLY A 141 -3.54 9.99 9.74
CA GLY A 141 -3.16 8.58 9.68
C GLY A 141 -1.66 8.29 9.83
N ALA A 142 -0.85 9.29 10.18
CA ALA A 142 0.53 9.02 10.56
C ALA A 142 0.55 8.32 11.92
N VAL A 143 1.07 7.11 11.98
CA VAL A 143 1.12 6.26 13.19
C VAL A 143 2.48 6.27 13.87
N GLY A 144 3.45 6.94 13.26
CA GLY A 144 4.80 7.09 13.79
C GLY A 144 5.49 8.32 13.23
N SER A 145 6.57 8.73 13.86
CA SER A 145 7.47 9.76 13.36
C SER A 145 8.91 9.26 13.42
N ALA A 146 9.63 9.41 12.30
CA ALA A 146 11.06 9.28 12.28
C ALA A 146 11.67 10.64 12.58
N ALA A 147 12.24 10.81 13.78
CA ALA A 147 13.00 12.00 14.07
C ALA A 147 14.29 11.98 13.23
N ARG A 148 14.47 12.94 12.33
CA ARG A 148 15.77 13.20 11.71
C ARG A 148 16.68 13.88 12.71
N VAL A 149 16.95 13.19 13.80
CA VAL A 149 18.00 13.60 14.74
C VAL A 149 19.18 12.70 14.48
N MET A 150 20.16 13.24 13.77
CA MET A 150 21.52 12.88 14.07
C MET A 150 21.75 13.24 15.54
N ARG A 151 21.76 12.23 16.41
CA ARG A 151 22.06 12.33 17.85
C ARG A 151 21.07 13.19 18.66
N VAL A 152 19.96 12.63 19.12
CA VAL A 152 19.51 12.68 20.53
C VAL A 152 18.44 11.62 20.74
N GLY A 153 18.52 10.88 21.84
CA GLY A 153 17.83 9.65 22.16
C GLY A 153 16.31 9.60 21.95
N VAL A 154 15.89 8.42 21.63
CA VAL A 154 14.53 7.93 21.35
C VAL A 154 13.53 8.11 22.53
N HIS A 155 13.73 9.03 23.44
CA HIS A 155 12.94 9.09 24.69
C HIS A 155 11.70 9.97 24.66
N ARG A 156 11.45 10.77 23.62
CA ARG A 156 10.36 11.76 23.68
C ARG A 156 9.06 11.39 22.96
N VAL A 157 9.04 10.34 22.15
CA VAL A 157 7.81 9.94 21.40
C VAL A 157 6.87 9.07 22.25
N ARG A 158 7.35 8.43 23.31
CA ARG A 158 6.52 7.57 24.18
C ARG A 158 5.56 8.34 25.08
N ASP A 159 5.89 9.58 25.41
CA ASP A 159 5.12 10.35 26.39
C ASP A 159 3.99 11.18 25.76
N ALA A 160 3.93 11.26 24.42
CA ALA A 160 2.93 12.06 23.71
C ALA A 160 1.63 11.31 23.37
N LEU A 161 1.55 10.01 23.63
CA LEU A 161 0.33 9.22 23.43
C LEU A 161 -0.38 9.01 24.76
N PRO A 162 -1.51 9.68 25.06
CA PRO A 162 -2.29 9.39 26.25
C PRO A 162 -2.90 7.98 26.11
N GLY A 163 -2.45 7.03 26.94
CA GLY A 163 -3.14 5.75 27.08
C GLY A 163 -2.31 4.47 27.08
N GLN A 164 -0.99 4.50 26.97
CA GLN A 164 -0.17 3.30 27.14
C GLN A 164 0.67 3.36 28.42
N GLN A 165 0.03 3.19 29.56
CA GLN A 165 0.72 2.81 30.78
C GLN A 165 1.13 1.35 30.67
N GLY A 166 2.38 1.10 30.27
CA GLY A 166 2.99 -0.22 30.28
C GLY A 166 3.13 -0.72 31.70
N GLY A 167 2.32 -1.70 32.09
CA GLY A 167 2.43 -2.38 33.36
C GLY A 167 3.82 -3.00 33.50
N ARG A 168 4.67 -2.39 34.34
CA ARG A 168 5.87 -3.05 34.84
C ARG A 168 5.43 -4.17 35.78
N ARG A 169 5.48 -5.41 35.33
CA ARG A 169 5.47 -6.57 36.24
C ARG A 169 6.84 -6.60 36.93
N GLY A 170 6.84 -6.27 38.21
CA GLY A 170 8.00 -6.39 39.05
C GLY A 170 8.43 -7.84 39.17
N ALA A 171 9.65 -8.14 38.73
CA ALA A 171 10.33 -9.38 39.08
C ALA A 171 10.87 -9.19 40.50
N ALA A 172 10.23 -9.82 41.46
CA ALA A 172 10.76 -9.99 42.81
C ALA A 172 11.88 -11.03 42.76
N SER A 173 13.12 -10.58 42.84
CA SER A 173 14.26 -11.45 43.09
C SER A 173 14.37 -11.74 44.58
N GLY A 174 13.82 -12.87 45.04
CA GLY A 174 14.11 -13.39 46.35
C GLY A 174 15.44 -14.14 46.30
N HIS A 175 16.49 -13.62 46.92
CA HIS A 175 17.68 -14.37 47.29
C HIS A 175 17.59 -14.59 48.80
N GLY A 176 17.16 -15.79 49.16
CA GLY A 176 17.39 -16.32 50.50
C GLY A 176 18.74 -17.06 50.49
N ALA A 177 19.66 -16.59 51.32
CA ALA A 177 20.87 -17.33 51.69
C ALA A 177 20.57 -18.25 52.87
N PRO A 178 21.10 -19.48 52.88
CA PRO A 178 21.05 -20.31 54.08
C PRO A 178 22.27 -20.05 54.95
N ALA A 179 22.04 -20.16 56.24
CA ALA A 179 23.05 -20.22 57.27
C ALA A 179 23.79 -21.56 57.26
#